data_8dd71964d224a70292e7b85e8cd14cb2
#
_entry.id   8dd71964d224a70292e7b85e8cd14cb2
#
_cell.length_a   1.000
_cell.length_b   1.000
_cell.length_c   1.000
_cell.angle_alpha   90.00
_cell.angle_beta   90.00
_cell.angle_gamma   90.00
#
_symmetry.space_group_name_H-M   'P 1'
#
loop_
_entity.id
_entity.type
_entity.pdbx_description
1 polymer ?
#
loop_
_entity_poly.entity_id
_entity_poly.type
_entity_poly.pdbx_seq_one_letter_code
_entity_poly.pdbx_strand_id
1 'polypeptide(L)'
;MTTGHKILDPHTLPLIGLQLIEASAGTGKTYTITSLYLRLILGRATERTFAVNEILVLTFTIAATAELKHRIRTRLMETRLYFLSRQWGLRNGDADDSFHNADTIIRELFDQSQDVDRDIRLLTASIALLDEAAIFTIHGFCSRVLSDYAFETGTPFDQQVDPDPDVMLTLAVEDCYRSELMQLSSPVLEIAQRMWPTPTHLHRQIRQFIYRDDIEVQPVEKNVDLARYRTLAAAIKHMWVEQDIPSILREAGFIAKRRCLTHIDEMTRFCGSTELDGRAGSGANLWELWTNDHMQRHLKKSGHHPDHAIFDHFDELWGLQHEFSQLKANLWHQVLGNIKDRLSHQQTELGILTLDDLLSRVATNLNETRLARRLADRWPIAMIDEFQDTDDTQYQIFKRIYVDEHKPGTAVFSNTISEGNSESTVNERALFMIGDPKQAIYQFRGADVYTYINVRKQTTEQSGVHSLTVNYRSTPPLVDAINHLFNQPNVFDNDDDMAFVPVDPGLKEQEVLIRGEHNPPVVIRQFTGHDGKGLQPRAATMLATEWAAEEISANLLHPDTTIDGEPLQAGQIAVLVRDNNHARATQQSLARRQIQSVYLTLESVFLTETATDLMTVLEAVAD
;
A
#
# COMPACT_ATOMS: atom_id res chain seq x y z
N MET A 1 -16.54 -28.20 -3.78
CA MET A 1 -15.89 -28.62 -5.03
C MET A 1 -14.48 -28.06 -4.97
N THR A 2 -13.48 -28.90 -4.91
CA THR A 2 -12.07 -28.51 -4.79
C THR A 2 -11.71 -27.70 -6.02
N THR A 3 -11.54 -26.39 -5.85
CA THR A 3 -10.98 -25.46 -6.84
C THR A 3 -9.65 -26.03 -7.35
N GLY A 4 -9.50 -26.16 -8.66
CA GLY A 4 -8.38 -26.83 -9.31
C GLY A 4 -7.04 -26.09 -9.17
N HIS A 5 -6.54 -25.96 -7.94
CA HIS A 5 -5.19 -25.50 -7.66
C HIS A 5 -4.22 -26.60 -8.09
N LYS A 6 -3.34 -26.27 -9.01
CA LYS A 6 -2.22 -27.14 -9.37
C LYS A 6 -1.04 -26.81 -8.44
N ILE A 7 -0.47 -27.82 -7.79
CA ILE A 7 0.78 -27.62 -7.05
C ILE A 7 1.84 -27.21 -8.07
N LEU A 8 2.50 -26.09 -7.80
CA LEU A 8 3.55 -25.58 -8.67
C LEU A 8 4.82 -26.41 -8.51
N ASP A 9 5.30 -26.90 -9.65
CA ASP A 9 6.66 -27.37 -9.79
C ASP A 9 7.43 -26.40 -10.72
N PRO A 10 8.44 -25.66 -10.19
CA PRO A 10 9.23 -24.74 -11.00
C PRO A 10 9.95 -25.37 -12.18
N HIS A 11 10.14 -26.68 -12.17
CA HIS A 11 10.83 -27.44 -13.22
C HIS A 11 9.94 -27.68 -14.44
N THR A 12 8.64 -27.85 -14.23
CA THR A 12 7.69 -28.27 -15.28
C THR A 12 6.67 -27.18 -15.65
N LEU A 13 6.64 -26.05 -14.93
CA LEU A 13 5.73 -24.95 -15.24
C LEU A 13 5.88 -24.50 -16.70
N PRO A 14 4.80 -24.36 -17.48
CA PRO A 14 4.84 -23.80 -18.83
C PRO A 14 5.45 -22.39 -18.84
N LEU A 15 6.39 -22.14 -19.75
CA LEU A 15 7.08 -20.84 -19.85
C LEU A 15 6.40 -19.88 -20.84
N ILE A 16 5.26 -20.26 -21.39
CA ILE A 16 4.48 -19.49 -22.36
C ILE A 16 3.07 -19.29 -21.80
N GLY A 17 2.46 -18.16 -22.13
CA GLY A 17 1.08 -17.85 -21.78
C GLY A 17 0.91 -17.07 -20.51
N LEU A 18 -0.34 -17.01 -20.04
CA LEU A 18 -0.72 -16.32 -18.82
C LEU A 18 -0.62 -17.29 -17.63
N GLN A 19 0.19 -16.97 -16.63
CA GLN A 19 0.41 -17.80 -15.44
C GLN A 19 0.20 -16.99 -14.17
N LEU A 20 -0.66 -17.45 -13.27
CA LEU A 20 -0.80 -16.91 -11.94
C LEU A 20 -0.22 -17.89 -10.91
N ILE A 21 0.72 -17.41 -10.11
CA ILE A 21 1.43 -18.18 -9.09
C ILE A 21 1.07 -17.61 -7.72
N GLU A 22 0.30 -18.37 -6.96
CA GLU A 22 -0.02 -18.06 -5.57
C GLU A 22 1.06 -18.63 -4.65
N ALA A 23 1.70 -17.74 -3.91
CA ALA A 23 2.84 -18.08 -3.11
C ALA A 23 2.77 -17.41 -1.73
N SER A 24 2.37 -18.15 -0.70
CA SER A 24 2.36 -17.65 0.68
C SER A 24 3.76 -17.24 1.15
N ALA A 25 3.83 -16.52 2.28
CA ALA A 25 5.12 -16.12 2.85
C ALA A 25 6.03 -17.32 3.09
N GLY A 26 7.28 -17.24 2.64
CA GLY A 26 8.28 -18.29 2.86
C GLY A 26 8.19 -19.48 1.93
N THR A 27 7.25 -19.54 0.97
CA THR A 27 7.09 -20.68 0.07
C THR A 27 8.00 -20.66 -1.18
N GLY A 28 8.89 -19.68 -1.30
CA GLY A 28 9.90 -19.67 -2.36
C GLY A 28 9.54 -18.82 -3.58
N LYS A 29 8.78 -17.73 -3.47
CA LYS A 29 8.50 -16.77 -4.57
C LYS A 29 9.77 -16.42 -5.36
N THR A 30 10.80 -15.91 -4.68
CA THR A 30 12.05 -15.48 -5.33
C THR A 30 12.82 -16.66 -5.92
N TYR A 31 12.78 -17.82 -5.29
CA TYR A 31 13.36 -19.05 -5.84
C TYR A 31 12.67 -19.43 -7.16
N THR A 32 11.36 -19.35 -7.22
CA THR A 32 10.58 -19.63 -8.41
C THR A 32 10.93 -18.66 -9.53
N ILE A 33 10.96 -17.33 -9.27
CA ILE A 33 11.34 -16.31 -10.25
C ILE A 33 12.74 -16.60 -10.82
N THR A 34 13.73 -16.83 -9.96
CA THR A 34 15.11 -17.10 -10.41
C THR A 34 15.24 -18.42 -11.17
N SER A 35 14.44 -19.41 -10.83
CA SER A 35 14.40 -20.71 -11.52
C SER A 35 13.78 -20.60 -12.92
N LEU A 36 12.67 -19.86 -13.05
CA LEU A 36 12.05 -19.57 -14.34
C LEU A 36 13.00 -18.74 -15.22
N TYR A 37 13.70 -17.76 -14.62
CA TYR A 37 14.68 -16.93 -15.30
C TYR A 37 15.82 -17.77 -15.90
N LEU A 38 16.39 -18.73 -15.12
CA LEU A 38 17.38 -19.68 -15.61
C LEU A 38 16.88 -20.54 -16.77
N ARG A 39 15.66 -21.08 -16.67
CA ARG A 39 15.06 -21.90 -17.71
C ARG A 39 14.90 -21.12 -19.01
N LEU A 40 14.51 -19.85 -18.95
CA LEU A 40 14.37 -18.95 -20.11
C LEU A 40 15.73 -18.65 -20.75
N ILE A 41 16.75 -18.32 -19.96
CA ILE A 41 18.12 -18.07 -20.46
C ILE A 41 18.69 -19.29 -21.18
N LEU A 42 18.49 -20.49 -20.61
CA LEU A 42 19.01 -21.74 -21.16
C LEU A 42 18.10 -22.34 -22.26
N GLY A 43 16.95 -21.74 -22.55
CA GLY A 43 15.98 -22.25 -23.53
C GLY A 43 15.40 -23.60 -23.14
N ARG A 44 15.09 -23.81 -21.84
CA ARG A 44 14.48 -25.06 -21.39
C ARG A 44 12.96 -24.95 -21.44
N ALA A 45 12.32 -25.84 -22.19
CA ALA A 45 10.89 -25.85 -22.48
C ALA A 45 10.40 -24.60 -23.29
N THR A 46 11.31 -23.99 -24.06
CA THR A 46 11.03 -22.95 -25.06
C THR A 46 11.73 -23.30 -26.37
N GLU A 47 11.25 -22.77 -27.48
CA GLU A 47 11.87 -23.04 -28.81
C GLU A 47 13.18 -22.27 -28.99
N ARG A 48 13.39 -21.19 -28.21
CA ARG A 48 14.59 -20.36 -28.24
C ARG A 48 15.12 -20.02 -26.85
N THR A 49 16.30 -19.45 -26.79
CA THR A 49 16.84 -18.81 -25.59
C THR A 49 16.44 -17.35 -25.55
N PHE A 50 16.28 -16.78 -24.35
CA PHE A 50 15.99 -15.37 -24.13
C PHE A 50 17.20 -14.65 -23.56
N ALA A 51 17.49 -13.44 -24.04
CA ALA A 51 18.51 -12.58 -23.46
C ALA A 51 17.98 -11.89 -22.20
N VAL A 52 18.88 -11.44 -21.33
CA VAL A 52 18.52 -10.77 -20.06
C VAL A 52 17.70 -9.48 -20.27
N ASN A 53 17.85 -8.81 -21.39
CA ASN A 53 17.10 -7.61 -21.77
C ASN A 53 15.76 -7.90 -22.46
N GLU A 54 15.43 -9.17 -22.75
CA GLU A 54 14.14 -9.61 -23.27
C GLU A 54 13.19 -10.10 -22.16
N ILE A 55 13.70 -10.31 -20.94
CA ILE A 55 12.94 -10.78 -19.79
C ILE A 55 12.67 -9.58 -18.86
N LEU A 56 11.43 -9.07 -18.90
CA LEU A 56 10.99 -7.99 -18.04
C LEU A 56 10.61 -8.54 -16.66
N VAL A 57 11.24 -8.04 -15.61
CA VAL A 57 10.88 -8.37 -14.23
C VAL A 57 10.47 -7.11 -13.49
N LEU A 58 9.31 -7.14 -12.87
CA LEU A 58 8.69 -6.01 -12.22
C LEU A 58 8.52 -6.26 -10.74
N THR A 59 8.85 -5.26 -9.93
CA THR A 59 8.72 -5.28 -8.48
C THR A 59 8.02 -4.02 -7.99
N PHE A 60 7.57 -4.03 -6.74
CA PHE A 60 6.87 -2.88 -6.16
C PHE A 60 7.82 -1.77 -5.65
N THR A 61 9.03 -2.11 -5.18
CA THR A 61 9.97 -1.15 -4.59
C THR A 61 11.35 -1.21 -5.23
N ILE A 62 12.08 -0.08 -5.19
CA ILE A 62 13.46 0.00 -5.65
C ILE A 62 14.38 -0.98 -4.89
N ALA A 63 14.15 -1.14 -3.58
CA ALA A 63 14.90 -2.08 -2.76
C ALA A 63 14.67 -3.53 -3.21
N ALA A 64 13.41 -3.92 -3.49
CA ALA A 64 13.08 -5.24 -4.01
C ALA A 64 13.70 -5.48 -5.40
N THR A 65 13.71 -4.45 -6.26
CA THR A 65 14.38 -4.51 -7.57
C THR A 65 15.86 -4.83 -7.43
N ALA A 66 16.56 -4.11 -6.54
CA ALA A 66 18.00 -4.31 -6.29
C ALA A 66 18.28 -5.72 -5.68
N GLU A 67 17.46 -6.14 -4.73
CA GLU A 67 17.58 -7.48 -4.13
C GLU A 67 17.35 -8.58 -5.17
N LEU A 68 16.29 -8.48 -5.97
CA LEU A 68 15.98 -9.48 -6.99
C LEU A 68 17.08 -9.55 -8.06
N LYS A 69 17.61 -8.39 -8.51
CA LYS A 69 18.77 -8.34 -9.42
C LYS A 69 19.99 -9.04 -8.83
N HIS A 70 20.25 -8.81 -7.54
CA HIS A 70 21.35 -9.50 -6.83
C HIS A 70 21.13 -11.02 -6.78
N ARG A 71 19.92 -11.47 -6.43
CA ARG A 71 19.58 -12.90 -6.36
C ARG A 71 19.68 -13.60 -7.72
N ILE A 72 19.20 -12.96 -8.79
CA ILE A 72 19.35 -13.47 -10.17
C ILE A 72 20.85 -13.59 -10.53
N ARG A 73 21.67 -12.57 -10.22
CA ARG A 73 23.11 -12.60 -10.44
C ARG A 73 23.77 -13.78 -9.73
N THR A 74 23.51 -13.93 -8.45
CA THR A 74 24.02 -15.03 -7.62
C THR A 74 23.62 -16.38 -8.22
N ARG A 75 22.37 -16.53 -8.59
CA ARG A 75 21.84 -17.78 -9.16
C ARG A 75 22.49 -18.15 -10.51
N LEU A 76 22.69 -17.17 -11.39
CA LEU A 76 23.41 -17.35 -12.65
C LEU A 76 24.88 -17.77 -12.41
N MET A 77 25.55 -17.14 -11.42
CA MET A 77 26.93 -17.46 -11.07
C MET A 77 27.06 -18.88 -10.49
N GLU A 78 26.20 -19.27 -9.56
CA GLU A 78 26.13 -20.61 -8.99
C GLU A 78 25.93 -21.67 -10.07
N THR A 79 24.96 -21.44 -10.97
CA THR A 79 24.68 -22.37 -12.09
C THR A 79 25.89 -22.49 -13.02
N ARG A 80 26.52 -21.37 -13.38
CA ARG A 80 27.71 -21.39 -14.24
C ARG A 80 28.88 -22.14 -13.57
N LEU A 81 29.13 -21.90 -12.28
CA LEU A 81 30.19 -22.60 -11.55
C LEU A 81 29.92 -24.11 -11.48
N TYR A 82 28.69 -24.51 -11.20
CA TYR A 82 28.30 -25.91 -11.24
C TYR A 82 28.54 -26.55 -12.62
N PHE A 83 28.11 -25.90 -13.70
CA PHE A 83 28.30 -26.40 -15.07
C PHE A 83 29.78 -26.54 -15.44
N LEU A 84 30.60 -25.57 -15.06
CA LEU A 84 32.07 -25.62 -15.26
C LEU A 84 32.70 -26.77 -14.47
N SER A 85 32.36 -26.94 -13.20
CA SER A 85 32.94 -28.02 -12.36
C SER A 85 32.55 -29.40 -12.84
N ARG A 86 31.28 -29.59 -13.18
CA ARG A 86 30.78 -30.88 -13.72
C ARG A 86 31.41 -31.19 -15.09
N GLN A 87 31.55 -30.22 -15.95
CA GLN A 87 32.20 -30.38 -17.26
C GLN A 87 33.69 -30.74 -17.08
N TRP A 88 34.38 -30.09 -16.13
CA TRP A 88 35.77 -30.38 -15.85
C TRP A 88 35.96 -31.82 -15.27
N GLY A 89 35.11 -32.22 -14.31
CA GLY A 89 35.05 -33.57 -13.79
C GLY A 89 34.82 -34.63 -14.87
N LEU A 90 33.85 -34.40 -15.76
CA LEU A 90 33.59 -35.30 -16.89
C LEU A 90 34.79 -35.44 -17.85
N ARG A 91 35.57 -34.34 -18.07
CA ARG A 91 36.76 -34.35 -18.96
C ARG A 91 37.97 -35.06 -18.31
N ASN A 92 38.09 -34.97 -16.98
CA ASN A 92 39.28 -35.45 -16.27
C ASN A 92 39.07 -36.76 -15.50
N GLY A 93 37.85 -37.30 -15.48
CA GLY A 93 37.53 -38.55 -14.76
C GLY A 93 37.46 -38.43 -13.23
N ASP A 94 37.56 -37.22 -12.69
CA ASP A 94 37.40 -36.91 -11.27
C ASP A 94 35.97 -36.40 -11.01
N ALA A 95 35.19 -37.19 -10.29
CA ALA A 95 33.94 -36.73 -9.71
C ALA A 95 34.29 -35.82 -8.53
N ASP A 96 34.43 -34.53 -8.75
CA ASP A 96 34.61 -33.56 -7.67
C ASP A 96 33.32 -33.47 -6.84
N ASP A 97 33.39 -34.06 -5.63
CA ASP A 97 32.31 -34.12 -4.63
C ASP A 97 32.00 -32.76 -3.99
N SER A 98 32.78 -31.73 -4.32
CA SER A 98 32.66 -30.40 -3.69
C SER A 98 31.33 -29.68 -3.95
N PHE A 99 30.54 -30.16 -4.92
CA PHE A 99 29.22 -29.61 -5.25
C PHE A 99 28.03 -30.54 -5.01
N HIS A 100 28.17 -31.50 -4.08
CA HIS A 100 27.08 -32.42 -3.70
C HIS A 100 25.82 -31.70 -3.21
N ASN A 101 25.95 -30.48 -2.72
CA ASN A 101 24.86 -29.66 -2.22
C ASN A 101 24.26 -28.69 -3.26
N ALA A 102 24.57 -28.84 -4.56
CA ALA A 102 23.95 -28.01 -5.59
C ALA A 102 22.44 -28.22 -5.60
N ASP A 103 21.71 -27.15 -5.81
CA ASP A 103 20.25 -27.11 -5.90
C ASP A 103 19.74 -28.07 -6.99
N THR A 104 18.61 -28.70 -6.72
CA THR A 104 18.00 -29.71 -7.59
C THR A 104 17.77 -29.17 -9.00
N ILE A 105 17.26 -27.93 -9.13
CA ILE A 105 17.02 -27.35 -10.45
C ILE A 105 18.31 -27.14 -11.25
N ILE A 106 19.41 -26.75 -10.59
CA ILE A 106 20.72 -26.57 -11.28
C ILE A 106 21.22 -27.90 -11.83
N ARG A 107 21.06 -28.98 -11.04
CA ARG A 107 21.43 -30.34 -11.46
C ARG A 107 20.62 -30.78 -12.67
N GLU A 108 19.31 -30.64 -12.61
CA GLU A 108 18.40 -31.02 -13.69
C GLU A 108 18.64 -30.21 -14.96
N LEU A 109 18.91 -28.91 -14.85
CA LEU A 109 19.25 -28.07 -16.00
C LEU A 109 20.56 -28.52 -16.66
N PHE A 110 21.53 -29.02 -15.87
CA PHE A 110 22.75 -29.62 -16.38
C PHE A 110 22.48 -30.94 -17.08
N ASP A 111 21.70 -31.82 -16.47
CA ASP A 111 21.35 -33.16 -17.02
C ASP A 111 20.54 -33.05 -18.31
N GLN A 112 19.74 -32.00 -18.47
CA GLN A 112 18.99 -31.66 -19.69
C GLN A 112 19.86 -31.01 -20.78
N SER A 113 21.13 -30.68 -20.49
CA SER A 113 21.99 -29.96 -21.44
C SER A 113 22.42 -30.86 -22.57
N GLN A 114 22.16 -30.41 -23.80
CA GLN A 114 22.65 -31.06 -25.01
C GLN A 114 24.02 -30.53 -25.46
N ASP A 115 24.38 -29.29 -25.03
CA ASP A 115 25.66 -28.61 -25.31
C ASP A 115 26.03 -27.76 -24.09
N VAL A 116 26.80 -28.37 -23.18
CA VAL A 116 27.27 -27.73 -21.94
C VAL A 116 28.16 -26.51 -22.24
N ASP A 117 28.98 -26.55 -23.28
CA ASP A 117 29.83 -25.42 -23.68
C ASP A 117 28.97 -24.21 -24.13
N ARG A 118 27.91 -24.45 -24.88
CA ARG A 118 26.92 -23.43 -25.25
C ARG A 118 26.25 -22.82 -24.03
N ASP A 119 25.78 -23.66 -23.09
CA ASP A 119 25.07 -23.21 -21.90
C ASP A 119 25.99 -22.37 -20.99
N ILE A 120 27.26 -22.76 -20.84
CA ILE A 120 28.26 -21.96 -20.10
C ILE A 120 28.48 -20.60 -20.78
N ARG A 121 28.52 -20.55 -22.12
CA ARG A 121 28.63 -19.26 -22.84
C ARG A 121 27.41 -18.38 -22.63
N LEU A 122 26.19 -18.95 -22.68
CA LEU A 122 24.94 -18.22 -22.39
C LEU A 122 24.92 -17.65 -20.98
N LEU A 123 25.25 -18.46 -19.96
CA LEU A 123 25.33 -18.01 -18.57
C LEU A 123 26.38 -16.91 -18.39
N THR A 124 27.57 -17.06 -19.03
CA THR A 124 28.64 -16.06 -18.97
C THR A 124 28.21 -14.74 -19.60
N ALA A 125 27.58 -14.78 -20.77
CA ALA A 125 27.05 -13.59 -21.44
C ALA A 125 25.94 -12.91 -20.60
N SER A 126 25.03 -13.71 -20.04
CA SER A 126 23.94 -13.21 -19.19
C SER A 126 24.45 -12.52 -17.93
N ILE A 127 25.50 -13.07 -17.28
CA ILE A 127 26.13 -12.42 -16.11
C ILE A 127 26.79 -11.09 -16.50
N ALA A 128 27.48 -11.04 -17.65
CA ALA A 128 28.14 -9.83 -18.13
C ALA A 128 27.15 -8.73 -18.51
N LEU A 129 26.01 -9.10 -19.08
CA LEU A 129 24.97 -8.17 -19.56
C LEU A 129 23.87 -7.88 -18.51
N LEU A 130 24.01 -8.39 -17.28
CA LEU A 130 22.94 -8.26 -16.27
C LEU A 130 22.66 -6.79 -15.87
N ASP A 131 23.57 -5.88 -16.13
CA ASP A 131 23.33 -4.46 -15.89
C ASP A 131 22.35 -3.85 -16.90
N GLU A 132 22.18 -4.49 -18.06
CA GLU A 132 21.18 -4.16 -19.09
C GLU A 132 19.86 -4.92 -18.90
N ALA A 133 19.76 -5.78 -17.87
CA ALA A 133 18.54 -6.55 -17.62
C ALA A 133 17.35 -5.65 -17.35
N ALA A 134 16.20 -6.01 -17.91
CA ALA A 134 14.96 -5.27 -17.76
C ALA A 134 14.28 -5.61 -16.41
N ILE A 135 14.90 -5.19 -15.30
CA ILE A 135 14.40 -5.38 -13.93
C ILE A 135 14.10 -4.01 -13.34
N PHE A 136 12.82 -3.67 -13.18
CA PHE A 136 12.34 -2.34 -12.82
C PHE A 136 11.26 -2.38 -11.75
N THR A 137 10.98 -1.23 -11.13
CA THR A 137 9.67 -1.00 -10.52
C THR A 137 8.64 -0.74 -11.63
N ILE A 138 7.34 -0.92 -11.36
CA ILE A 138 6.29 -0.64 -12.35
C ILE A 138 6.39 0.81 -12.86
N HIS A 139 6.58 1.78 -11.97
CA HIS A 139 6.78 3.19 -12.36
C HIS A 139 8.07 3.40 -13.15
N GLY A 140 9.16 2.72 -12.77
CA GLY A 140 10.43 2.76 -13.52
C GLY A 140 10.29 2.20 -14.94
N PHE A 141 9.49 1.15 -15.10
CA PHE A 141 9.11 0.63 -16.44
C PHE A 141 8.33 1.66 -17.24
N CYS A 142 7.29 2.28 -16.66
CA CYS A 142 6.50 3.31 -17.35
C CYS A 142 7.36 4.51 -17.75
N SER A 143 8.23 5.00 -16.86
CA SER A 143 9.18 6.06 -17.17
C SER A 143 10.11 5.68 -18.34
N ARG A 144 10.61 4.44 -18.35
CA ARG A 144 11.42 3.91 -19.44
C ARG A 144 10.69 3.85 -20.76
N VAL A 145 9.42 3.38 -20.75
CA VAL A 145 8.57 3.34 -21.94
C VAL A 145 8.34 4.74 -22.49
N LEU A 146 7.97 5.72 -21.66
CA LEU A 146 7.74 7.10 -22.10
C LEU A 146 9.02 7.75 -22.68
N SER A 147 10.19 7.45 -22.10
CA SER A 147 11.48 7.93 -22.61
C SER A 147 11.89 7.27 -23.93
N ASP A 148 11.84 5.93 -24.00
CA ASP A 148 12.31 5.18 -25.17
C ASP A 148 11.35 5.29 -26.37
N TYR A 149 10.07 5.57 -26.12
CA TYR A 149 9.01 5.70 -27.13
C TYR A 149 8.36 7.09 -27.10
N ALA A 150 9.15 8.14 -26.82
CA ALA A 150 8.70 9.51 -26.67
C ALA A 150 7.90 10.04 -27.88
N PHE A 151 8.31 9.67 -29.09
CA PHE A 151 7.58 10.04 -30.31
C PHE A 151 6.19 9.40 -30.41
N GLU A 152 6.08 8.11 -30.06
CA GLU A 152 4.83 7.38 -30.10
C GLU A 152 3.86 7.83 -29.01
N THR A 153 4.38 8.24 -27.85
CA THR A 153 3.60 8.67 -26.69
C THR A 153 3.32 10.16 -26.66
N GLY A 154 3.91 10.93 -27.60
CA GLY A 154 3.83 12.39 -27.58
C GLY A 154 4.44 13.03 -26.35
N THR A 155 5.39 12.34 -25.73
CA THR A 155 6.02 12.75 -24.47
C THR A 155 7.25 13.62 -24.77
N PRO A 156 7.41 14.81 -24.17
CA PRO A 156 8.63 15.62 -24.30
C PRO A 156 9.88 14.86 -23.80
N PHE A 157 11.02 15.06 -24.47
CA PHE A 157 12.27 14.34 -24.15
C PHE A 157 12.86 14.71 -22.78
N ASP A 158 12.65 15.95 -22.32
CA ASP A 158 13.24 16.48 -21.09
C ASP A 158 12.32 16.36 -19.88
N GLN A 159 11.39 15.40 -19.90
CA GLN A 159 10.48 15.20 -18.77
C GLN A 159 11.22 14.67 -17.54
N GLN A 160 11.04 15.35 -16.43
CA GLN A 160 11.52 14.92 -15.13
C GLN A 160 10.38 14.34 -14.32
N VAL A 161 10.64 13.25 -13.62
CA VAL A 161 9.70 12.74 -12.61
C VAL A 161 9.93 13.52 -11.34
N ASP A 162 8.88 14.11 -10.78
CA ASP A 162 8.98 14.83 -9.52
C ASP A 162 9.34 13.87 -8.39
N PRO A 163 10.52 14.05 -7.76
CA PRO A 163 10.91 13.22 -6.62
C PRO A 163 10.11 13.56 -5.35
N ASP A 164 9.52 14.77 -5.28
CA ASP A 164 8.75 15.24 -4.12
C ASP A 164 7.53 16.06 -4.55
N PRO A 165 6.42 15.39 -4.92
CA PRO A 165 5.19 16.08 -5.34
C PRO A 165 4.59 16.98 -4.25
N ASP A 166 5.04 16.86 -3.00
CA ASP A 166 4.56 17.66 -1.88
C ASP A 166 5.00 19.12 -1.97
N VAL A 167 6.15 19.40 -2.59
CA VAL A 167 6.64 20.77 -2.83
C VAL A 167 5.73 21.51 -3.81
N MET A 168 5.39 20.88 -4.94
CA MET A 168 4.47 21.47 -5.92
C MET A 168 3.07 21.67 -5.34
N LEU A 169 2.57 20.68 -4.59
CA LEU A 169 1.29 20.79 -3.90
C LEU A 169 1.31 21.96 -2.90
N THR A 170 2.39 22.14 -2.15
CA THR A 170 2.51 23.26 -1.20
C THR A 170 2.39 24.60 -1.91
N LEU A 171 3.10 24.79 -3.01
CA LEU A 171 3.03 26.03 -3.81
C LEU A 171 1.63 26.25 -4.38
N ALA A 172 1.01 25.22 -4.96
CA ALA A 172 -0.34 25.31 -5.54
C ALA A 172 -1.39 25.65 -4.46
N VAL A 173 -1.26 25.09 -3.26
CA VAL A 173 -2.14 25.36 -2.10
C VAL A 173 -1.95 26.80 -1.61
N GLU A 174 -0.72 27.27 -1.46
CA GLU A 174 -0.43 28.64 -1.03
C GLU A 174 -0.94 29.67 -2.03
N ASP A 175 -0.79 29.41 -3.32
CA ASP A 175 -1.30 30.28 -4.37
C ASP A 175 -2.85 30.30 -4.40
N CYS A 176 -3.50 29.14 -4.31
CA CYS A 176 -4.95 29.06 -4.21
C CYS A 176 -5.46 29.78 -2.97
N TYR A 177 -4.80 29.61 -1.83
CA TYR A 177 -5.17 30.27 -0.58
C TYR A 177 -5.11 31.80 -0.71
N ARG A 178 -4.05 32.35 -1.30
CA ARG A 178 -3.85 33.80 -1.47
C ARG A 178 -4.76 34.39 -2.55
N SER A 179 -4.86 33.73 -3.71
CA SER A 179 -5.53 34.31 -4.88
C SER A 179 -7.03 34.09 -4.89
N GLU A 180 -7.54 33.08 -4.21
CA GLU A 180 -8.96 32.70 -4.28
C GLU A 180 -9.65 32.72 -2.92
N LEU A 181 -9.12 31.99 -1.92
CA LEU A 181 -9.78 31.96 -0.61
C LEU A 181 -9.81 33.33 0.07
N MET A 182 -8.72 34.09 -0.02
CA MET A 182 -8.67 35.44 0.57
C MET A 182 -9.50 36.48 -0.21
N GLN A 183 -9.97 36.14 -1.42
CA GLN A 183 -10.83 36.99 -2.25
C GLN A 183 -12.34 36.69 -2.06
N LEU A 184 -12.69 35.68 -1.29
CA LEU A 184 -14.08 35.35 -1.00
C LEU A 184 -14.81 36.51 -0.29
N SER A 185 -16.12 36.59 -0.49
CA SER A 185 -16.94 37.55 0.26
C SER A 185 -16.83 37.34 1.76
N SER A 186 -16.87 38.40 2.54
CA SER A 186 -16.62 38.34 4.01
C SER A 186 -17.32 37.20 4.76
N PRO A 187 -18.61 36.89 4.51
CA PRO A 187 -19.28 35.77 5.20
C PRO A 187 -18.72 34.38 4.82
N VAL A 188 -18.38 34.17 3.54
CA VAL A 188 -17.85 32.91 3.03
C VAL A 188 -16.40 32.74 3.44
N LEU A 189 -15.62 33.84 3.40
CA LEU A 189 -14.24 33.88 3.86
C LEU A 189 -14.10 33.43 5.32
N GLU A 190 -14.99 33.93 6.21
CA GLU A 190 -14.98 33.53 7.62
C GLU A 190 -15.18 32.02 7.80
N ILE A 191 -16.05 31.40 7.00
CA ILE A 191 -16.25 29.95 7.02
C ILE A 191 -15.01 29.23 6.47
N ALA A 192 -14.47 29.69 5.35
CA ALA A 192 -13.26 29.11 4.76
C ALA A 192 -12.06 29.17 5.71
N GLN A 193 -11.84 30.31 6.40
CA GLN A 193 -10.78 30.47 7.40
C GLN A 193 -10.95 29.57 8.63
N ARG A 194 -12.20 29.26 9.01
CA ARG A 194 -12.45 28.27 10.07
C ARG A 194 -12.21 26.84 9.62
N MET A 195 -12.54 26.50 8.37
CA MET A 195 -12.23 25.20 7.79
C MET A 195 -10.73 25.03 7.62
N TRP A 196 -10.07 26.07 7.13
CA TRP A 196 -8.64 26.10 6.80
C TRP A 196 -7.98 27.37 7.37
N PRO A 197 -7.58 27.37 8.67
CA PRO A 197 -6.99 28.53 9.31
C PRO A 197 -5.69 29.02 8.67
N THR A 198 -4.94 28.09 8.06
CA THR A 198 -3.66 28.35 7.39
C THR A 198 -3.53 27.53 6.12
N PRO A 199 -2.69 27.96 5.15
CA PRO A 199 -2.36 27.15 3.99
C PRO A 199 -1.87 25.74 4.36
N THR A 200 -1.06 25.61 5.38
CA THR A 200 -0.56 24.31 5.89
C THR A 200 -1.69 23.40 6.38
N HIS A 201 -2.75 23.97 6.96
CA HIS A 201 -3.91 23.19 7.37
C HIS A 201 -4.70 22.68 6.17
N LEU A 202 -4.91 23.52 5.16
CA LEU A 202 -5.53 23.13 3.89
C LEU A 202 -4.70 22.05 3.20
N HIS A 203 -3.38 22.24 3.08
CA HIS A 203 -2.45 21.28 2.50
C HIS A 203 -2.58 19.89 3.15
N ARG A 204 -2.55 19.81 4.48
CA ARG A 204 -2.68 18.54 5.22
C ARG A 204 -3.99 17.82 4.92
N GLN A 205 -5.08 18.56 4.77
CA GLN A 205 -6.39 17.97 4.49
C GLN A 205 -6.53 17.55 3.02
N ILE A 206 -6.04 18.34 2.07
CA ILE A 206 -6.24 18.08 0.65
C ILE A 206 -5.30 16.98 0.11
N ARG A 207 -4.13 16.82 0.72
CA ARG A 207 -3.10 15.86 0.32
C ARG A 207 -3.64 14.43 0.13
N GLN A 208 -4.58 14.01 0.97
CA GLN A 208 -5.16 12.67 0.91
C GLN A 208 -6.17 12.47 -0.23
N PHE A 209 -6.60 13.55 -0.91
CA PHE A 209 -7.63 13.52 -1.96
C PHE A 209 -7.11 13.97 -3.32
N ILE A 210 -6.06 14.80 -3.36
CA ILE A 210 -5.64 15.53 -4.56
C ILE A 210 -5.20 14.61 -5.70
N TYR A 211 -4.58 13.47 -5.36
CA TYR A 211 -4.06 12.49 -6.32
C TYR A 211 -5.01 11.30 -6.53
N ARG A 212 -6.23 11.38 -6.01
CA ARG A 212 -7.22 10.32 -6.17
C ARG A 212 -8.22 10.69 -7.25
N ASP A 213 -8.19 9.98 -8.37
CA ASP A 213 -9.12 10.17 -9.49
C ASP A 213 -10.46 9.43 -9.28
N ASP A 214 -10.50 8.49 -8.32
CA ASP A 214 -11.70 7.76 -7.91
C ASP A 214 -12.63 8.58 -7.00
N ILE A 215 -12.22 9.78 -6.57
CA ILE A 215 -13.02 10.66 -5.72
C ILE A 215 -13.61 11.81 -6.53
N GLU A 216 -14.93 11.85 -6.59
CA GLU A 216 -15.68 12.97 -7.13
C GLU A 216 -16.38 13.74 -6.00
N VAL A 217 -16.09 15.03 -5.88
CA VAL A 217 -16.81 15.92 -4.98
C VAL A 217 -17.98 16.51 -5.73
N GLN A 218 -19.19 16.09 -5.41
CA GLN A 218 -20.40 16.60 -6.08
C GLN A 218 -20.79 17.99 -5.53
N PRO A 219 -20.79 19.03 -6.35
CA PRO A 219 -21.31 20.33 -5.95
C PRO A 219 -22.82 20.27 -5.80
N VAL A 220 -23.35 21.09 -4.90
CA VAL A 220 -24.79 21.22 -4.70
C VAL A 220 -25.26 22.56 -5.25
N GLU A 221 -26.22 22.54 -6.17
CA GLU A 221 -26.69 23.72 -6.92
C GLU A 221 -27.57 24.72 -6.12
N LYS A 222 -27.60 24.70 -4.81
CA LYS A 222 -28.42 25.64 -4.02
C LYS A 222 -27.62 26.81 -3.49
N ASN A 223 -28.12 28.03 -3.76
CA ASN A 223 -27.66 29.24 -3.09
C ASN A 223 -28.11 29.23 -1.62
N VAL A 224 -27.15 29.26 -0.72
CA VAL A 224 -27.38 29.31 0.74
C VAL A 224 -27.64 30.77 1.14
N ASP A 225 -28.76 31.04 1.80
CA ASP A 225 -28.99 32.35 2.43
C ASP A 225 -28.16 32.49 3.72
N LEU A 226 -26.88 32.71 3.54
CA LEU A 226 -25.93 32.82 4.65
C LEU A 226 -26.22 34.04 5.54
N ALA A 227 -26.78 35.13 4.99
CA ALA A 227 -27.13 36.30 5.75
C ALA A 227 -28.25 35.98 6.75
N ARG A 228 -29.28 35.26 6.32
CA ARG A 228 -30.36 34.80 7.17
C ARG A 228 -29.88 33.83 8.25
N TYR A 229 -29.04 32.86 7.86
CA TYR A 229 -28.42 31.93 8.82
C TYR A 229 -27.66 32.64 9.94
N ARG A 230 -26.83 33.62 9.60
CA ARG A 230 -26.07 34.43 10.58
C ARG A 230 -26.98 35.26 11.48
N THR A 231 -28.00 35.85 10.90
CA THR A 231 -28.97 36.68 11.67
C THR A 231 -29.69 35.82 12.69
N LEU A 232 -30.17 34.65 12.31
CA LEU A 232 -30.84 33.70 13.22
C LEU A 232 -29.90 33.19 14.31
N ALA A 233 -28.68 32.80 13.93
CA ALA A 233 -27.69 32.33 14.90
C ALA A 233 -27.33 33.42 15.92
N ALA A 234 -27.17 34.66 15.47
CA ALA A 234 -26.93 35.80 16.37
C ALA A 234 -28.13 36.08 17.27
N ALA A 235 -29.34 36.05 16.74
CA ALA A 235 -30.57 36.21 17.52
C ALA A 235 -30.71 35.13 18.61
N ILE A 236 -30.49 33.88 18.25
CA ILE A 236 -30.51 32.77 19.23
C ILE A 236 -29.46 32.99 20.32
N LYS A 237 -28.22 33.33 19.97
CA LYS A 237 -27.16 33.59 20.96
C LYS A 237 -27.49 34.73 21.91
N HIS A 238 -28.05 35.80 21.37
CA HIS A 238 -28.48 36.96 22.16
C HIS A 238 -29.63 36.57 23.10
N MET A 239 -30.70 35.93 22.57
CA MET A 239 -31.86 35.54 23.38
C MET A 239 -31.47 34.52 24.46
N TRP A 240 -30.55 33.58 24.15
CA TRP A 240 -30.10 32.57 25.09
C TRP A 240 -29.52 33.16 26.39
N VAL A 241 -28.77 34.24 26.24
CA VAL A 241 -28.12 34.94 27.38
C VAL A 241 -29.06 35.93 28.04
N GLU A 242 -29.65 36.83 27.27
CA GLU A 242 -30.43 37.95 27.78
C GLU A 242 -31.76 37.54 28.44
N GLN A 243 -32.34 36.43 28.00
CA GLN A 243 -33.64 35.94 28.49
C GLN A 243 -33.51 34.68 29.36
N ASP A 244 -32.28 34.38 29.81
CA ASP A 244 -31.95 33.27 30.70
C ASP A 244 -32.63 31.94 30.31
N ILE A 245 -32.55 31.59 29.04
CA ILE A 245 -33.09 30.33 28.52
C ILE A 245 -32.57 29.09 29.25
N PRO A 246 -31.29 29.04 29.74
CA PRO A 246 -30.81 27.98 30.59
C PRO A 246 -31.71 27.68 31.80
N SER A 247 -32.22 28.68 32.49
CA SER A 247 -33.10 28.50 33.66
C SER A 247 -34.45 27.94 33.24
N ILE A 248 -35.06 28.43 32.18
CA ILE A 248 -36.30 27.92 31.59
C ILE A 248 -36.17 26.43 31.24
N LEU A 249 -35.09 26.02 30.60
CA LEU A 249 -34.83 24.64 30.22
C LEU A 249 -34.58 23.71 31.41
N ARG A 250 -33.93 24.21 32.49
CA ARG A 250 -33.74 23.40 33.71
C ARG A 250 -35.07 23.03 34.40
N GLU A 251 -36.12 23.83 34.24
CA GLU A 251 -37.44 23.60 34.77
C GLU A 251 -38.33 22.69 33.91
N ALA A 252 -38.04 22.56 32.63
CA ALA A 252 -38.87 21.88 31.64
C ALA A 252 -39.07 20.35 31.86
N GLY A 253 -38.23 19.68 32.61
CA GLY A 253 -38.43 18.28 33.02
C GLY A 253 -38.07 17.23 31.97
N PHE A 254 -36.83 17.17 31.53
CA PHE A 254 -36.33 16.20 30.55
C PHE A 254 -36.14 14.77 31.09
N ILE A 255 -36.28 13.77 30.23
CA ILE A 255 -36.12 12.33 30.56
C ILE A 255 -34.67 12.06 31.02
N ALA A 256 -33.66 12.56 30.28
CA ALA A 256 -32.24 12.40 30.58
C ALA A 256 -31.64 13.68 31.20
N LYS A 257 -32.10 14.04 32.39
CA LYS A 257 -31.74 15.31 33.05
C LYS A 257 -30.25 15.62 33.03
N ARG A 258 -29.38 14.67 33.34
CA ARG A 258 -27.91 14.87 33.36
C ARG A 258 -27.37 15.24 31.99
N ARG A 259 -27.81 14.52 30.94
CA ARG A 259 -27.39 14.78 29.56
C ARG A 259 -27.89 16.15 29.07
N CYS A 260 -29.15 16.47 29.40
CA CYS A 260 -29.73 17.76 29.05
C CYS A 260 -28.94 18.92 29.70
N LEU A 261 -28.57 18.83 30.97
CA LEU A 261 -27.75 19.84 31.66
C LEU A 261 -26.39 20.04 30.98
N THR A 262 -25.74 18.92 30.53
CA THR A 262 -24.48 19.02 29.79
C THR A 262 -24.67 19.81 28.49
N HIS A 263 -25.76 19.58 27.75
CA HIS A 263 -26.04 20.31 26.49
C HIS A 263 -26.41 21.77 26.73
N ILE A 264 -27.09 22.10 27.84
CA ILE A 264 -27.32 23.50 28.24
C ILE A 264 -25.97 24.22 28.47
N ASP A 265 -25.06 23.58 29.20
CA ASP A 265 -23.74 24.14 29.47
C ASP A 265 -22.88 24.26 28.19
N GLU A 266 -23.00 23.30 27.27
CA GLU A 266 -22.34 23.36 25.96
C GLU A 266 -22.91 24.51 25.11
N MET A 267 -24.23 24.65 25.05
CA MET A 267 -24.88 25.75 24.31
C MET A 267 -24.53 27.12 24.93
N THR A 268 -24.49 27.22 26.24
CA THR A 268 -24.11 28.47 26.92
C THR A 268 -22.67 28.89 26.58
N ARG A 269 -21.74 27.93 26.55
CA ARG A 269 -20.36 28.19 26.10
C ARG A 269 -20.31 28.58 24.62
N PHE A 270 -21.08 27.88 23.78
CA PHE A 270 -21.18 28.17 22.36
C PHE A 270 -21.74 29.60 22.10
N CYS A 271 -22.72 30.05 22.88
CA CYS A 271 -23.27 31.42 22.75
C CYS A 271 -22.20 32.48 23.01
N GLY A 272 -21.22 32.19 23.86
CA GLY A 272 -20.05 33.09 24.12
C GLY A 272 -18.96 33.03 23.05
N SER A 273 -19.08 32.11 22.05
CA SER A 273 -18.09 31.96 20.99
C SER A 273 -18.50 32.72 19.72
N THR A 274 -17.59 32.86 18.77
CA THR A 274 -17.87 33.39 17.43
C THR A 274 -18.31 32.29 16.45
N GLU A 275 -18.40 31.03 16.88
CA GLU A 275 -18.75 29.89 16.02
C GLU A 275 -20.18 29.97 15.50
N LEU A 276 -20.41 29.43 14.29
CA LEU A 276 -21.69 29.46 13.60
C LEU A 276 -22.32 28.08 13.39
N ASP A 277 -21.55 27.00 13.41
CA ASP A 277 -22.04 25.70 12.94
C ASP A 277 -22.72 24.83 14.03
N GLY A 278 -22.82 25.33 15.23
CA GLY A 278 -23.57 24.66 16.32
C GLY A 278 -23.04 23.30 16.74
N ARG A 279 -21.80 22.94 16.43
CA ARG A 279 -21.25 21.65 16.84
C ARG A 279 -20.70 21.72 18.26
N ALA A 280 -21.23 20.84 19.12
CA ALA A 280 -20.74 20.67 20.48
C ALA A 280 -19.46 19.82 20.51
N GLY A 281 -18.66 19.96 21.55
CA GLY A 281 -17.49 19.09 21.82
C GLY A 281 -17.86 17.60 21.98
N SER A 282 -19.13 17.30 22.29
CA SER A 282 -19.71 15.96 22.34
C SER A 282 -20.04 15.39 20.94
N GLY A 283 -19.89 16.15 19.85
CA GLY A 283 -20.27 15.80 18.48
C GLY A 283 -21.76 16.02 18.16
N ALA A 284 -22.58 16.41 19.15
CA ALA A 284 -23.98 16.73 18.93
C ALA A 284 -24.13 18.08 18.21
N ASN A 285 -25.17 18.22 17.37
CA ASN A 285 -25.51 19.50 16.77
C ASN A 285 -26.44 20.28 17.74
N LEU A 286 -25.94 21.42 18.26
CA LEU A 286 -26.68 22.24 19.23
C LEU A 286 -27.95 22.88 18.65
N TRP A 287 -27.98 23.11 17.33
CA TRP A 287 -29.18 23.63 16.68
C TRP A 287 -30.32 22.62 16.68
N GLU A 288 -30.02 21.33 16.41
CA GLU A 288 -31.00 20.24 16.43
C GLU A 288 -31.57 19.98 17.83
N LEU A 289 -30.70 19.99 18.85
CA LEU A 289 -31.05 19.62 20.22
C LEU A 289 -32.17 20.49 20.83
N TRP A 290 -32.27 21.73 20.38
CA TRP A 290 -33.24 22.72 20.92
C TRP A 290 -34.38 23.01 19.95
N THR A 291 -34.56 22.24 18.87
CA THR A 291 -35.77 22.31 18.04
C THR A 291 -37.01 21.87 18.83
N ASN A 292 -38.16 22.44 18.48
CA ASN A 292 -39.44 22.07 19.12
C ASN A 292 -39.70 20.56 19.09
N ASP A 293 -39.47 19.93 17.91
CA ASP A 293 -39.68 18.49 17.72
C ASP A 293 -38.72 17.62 18.57
N HIS A 294 -37.43 17.98 18.60
CA HIS A 294 -36.43 17.25 19.41
C HIS A 294 -36.71 17.38 20.90
N MET A 295 -37.02 18.57 21.35
CA MET A 295 -37.36 18.81 22.77
C MET A 295 -38.60 18.02 23.19
N GLN A 296 -39.66 18.04 22.39
CA GLN A 296 -40.94 17.34 22.70
C GLN A 296 -40.72 15.83 22.87
N ARG A 297 -39.88 15.21 22.04
CA ARG A 297 -39.51 13.79 22.14
C ARG A 297 -38.73 13.44 23.41
N HIS A 298 -38.05 14.38 24.02
CA HIS A 298 -37.18 14.16 25.19
C HIS A 298 -37.77 14.67 26.51
N LEU A 299 -38.97 15.24 26.50
CA LEU A 299 -39.67 15.63 27.72
C LEU A 299 -40.30 14.42 28.43
N LYS A 300 -40.33 14.45 29.76
CA LYS A 300 -41.10 13.50 30.58
C LYS A 300 -42.59 13.69 30.36
N LYS A 301 -43.42 12.68 30.67
CA LYS A 301 -44.87 12.80 30.65
C LYS A 301 -45.42 13.94 31.55
N SER A 302 -44.69 14.29 32.60
CA SER A 302 -45.00 15.41 33.54
C SER A 302 -44.26 16.70 33.18
N GLY A 303 -43.40 16.70 32.15
CA GLY A 303 -42.71 17.87 31.67
C GLY A 303 -43.60 18.67 30.74
N HIS A 304 -43.34 19.97 30.65
CA HIS A 304 -44.02 20.85 29.69
C HIS A 304 -42.99 21.47 28.75
N HIS A 305 -43.40 21.65 27.52
CA HIS A 305 -42.58 22.36 26.55
C HIS A 305 -42.60 23.87 26.89
N PRO A 306 -41.46 24.52 27.04
CA PRO A 306 -41.42 25.96 27.31
C PRO A 306 -42.01 26.73 26.12
N ASP A 307 -42.94 27.62 26.36
CA ASP A 307 -43.50 28.51 25.34
C ASP A 307 -42.56 29.75 25.20
N HIS A 308 -41.67 29.68 24.22
CA HIS A 308 -40.71 30.75 23.99
C HIS A 308 -40.27 30.82 22.52
N ALA A 309 -40.28 32.00 21.91
CA ALA A 309 -39.98 32.25 20.50
C ALA A 309 -38.58 31.79 20.05
N ILE A 310 -37.65 31.56 20.95
CA ILE A 310 -36.32 31.07 20.63
C ILE A 310 -36.35 29.68 19.96
N PHE A 311 -37.32 28.84 20.32
CA PHE A 311 -37.44 27.48 19.77
C PHE A 311 -37.87 27.50 18.31
N ASP A 312 -38.68 28.46 17.91
CA ASP A 312 -39.02 28.67 16.49
C ASP A 312 -37.79 29.09 15.68
N HIS A 313 -36.90 29.89 16.28
CA HIS A 313 -35.62 30.24 15.66
C HIS A 313 -34.68 29.04 15.53
N PHE A 314 -34.69 28.12 16.49
CA PHE A 314 -33.95 26.87 16.38
C PHE A 314 -34.51 25.98 15.24
N ASP A 315 -35.80 25.87 15.10
CA ASP A 315 -36.44 25.10 14.00
C ASP A 315 -36.06 25.70 12.63
N GLU A 316 -36.14 27.02 12.50
CA GLU A 316 -35.80 27.72 11.26
C GLU A 316 -34.29 27.56 10.95
N LEU A 317 -33.43 27.75 11.94
CA LEU A 317 -31.98 27.62 11.76
C LEU A 317 -31.58 26.17 11.46
N TRP A 318 -32.23 25.20 12.06
CA TRP A 318 -32.01 23.79 11.77
C TRP A 318 -32.43 23.44 10.34
N GLY A 319 -33.53 24.00 9.86
CA GLY A 319 -33.92 23.87 8.45
C GLY A 319 -32.86 24.38 7.48
N LEU A 320 -32.16 25.46 7.83
CA LEU A 320 -31.04 26.02 7.04
C LEU A 320 -29.71 25.28 7.23
N GLN A 321 -29.58 24.44 8.24
CA GLN A 321 -28.33 23.74 8.55
C GLN A 321 -27.85 22.83 7.42
N HIS A 322 -28.79 22.22 6.69
CA HIS A 322 -28.46 21.40 5.54
C HIS A 322 -27.82 22.24 4.42
N GLU A 323 -28.39 23.42 4.14
CA GLU A 323 -27.85 24.35 3.14
C GLU A 323 -26.47 24.86 3.55
N PHE A 324 -26.27 25.17 4.83
CA PHE A 324 -24.95 25.55 5.37
C PHE A 324 -23.89 24.45 5.22
N SER A 325 -24.29 23.19 5.39
CA SER A 325 -23.40 22.04 5.15
C SER A 325 -23.05 21.88 3.67
N GLN A 326 -23.99 22.17 2.78
CA GLN A 326 -23.78 22.19 1.32
C GLN A 326 -22.77 23.27 0.90
N LEU A 327 -22.80 24.43 1.52
CA LEU A 327 -21.80 25.49 1.25
C LEU A 327 -20.37 25.00 1.54
N LYS A 328 -20.17 24.24 2.61
CA LYS A 328 -18.85 23.64 2.90
C LYS A 328 -18.43 22.63 1.84
N ALA A 329 -19.36 21.81 1.34
CA ALA A 329 -19.09 20.88 0.24
C ALA A 329 -18.72 21.61 -1.05
N ASN A 330 -19.44 22.70 -1.37
CA ASN A 330 -19.14 23.52 -2.54
C ASN A 330 -17.76 24.19 -2.44
N LEU A 331 -17.38 24.68 -1.25
CA LEU A 331 -16.03 25.21 -1.02
C LEU A 331 -14.95 24.13 -1.23
N TRP A 332 -15.18 22.92 -0.74
CA TRP A 332 -14.28 21.78 -0.98
C TRP A 332 -14.15 21.47 -2.48
N HIS A 333 -15.27 21.40 -3.20
CA HIS A 333 -15.27 21.15 -4.65
C HIS A 333 -14.48 22.22 -5.39
N GLN A 334 -14.74 23.50 -5.10
CA GLN A 334 -14.06 24.62 -5.75
C GLN A 334 -12.55 24.61 -5.46
N VAL A 335 -12.17 24.48 -4.20
CA VAL A 335 -10.74 24.50 -3.79
C VAL A 335 -9.99 23.30 -4.36
N LEU A 336 -10.60 22.10 -4.33
CA LEU A 336 -9.98 20.90 -4.89
C LEU A 336 -9.78 21.03 -6.40
N GLY A 337 -10.79 21.50 -7.13
CA GLY A 337 -10.71 21.76 -8.58
C GLY A 337 -9.61 22.76 -8.91
N ASN A 338 -9.62 23.91 -8.26
CA ASN A 338 -8.64 24.96 -8.50
C ASN A 338 -7.19 24.54 -8.20
N ILE A 339 -6.97 23.72 -7.16
CA ILE A 339 -5.63 23.20 -6.86
C ILE A 339 -5.23 22.14 -7.89
N LYS A 340 -6.14 21.24 -8.31
CA LYS A 340 -5.87 20.29 -9.40
C LYS A 340 -5.47 21.00 -10.70
N ASP A 341 -6.20 22.02 -11.09
CA ASP A 341 -5.93 22.81 -12.30
C ASP A 341 -4.56 23.50 -12.22
N ARG A 342 -4.21 24.09 -11.06
CA ARG A 342 -2.90 24.72 -10.84
C ARG A 342 -1.76 23.72 -10.89
N LEU A 343 -1.91 22.56 -10.26
CA LEU A 343 -0.91 21.48 -10.33
C LEU A 343 -0.69 21.03 -11.76
N SER A 344 -1.77 20.77 -12.49
CA SER A 344 -1.71 20.37 -13.91
C SER A 344 -1.00 21.43 -14.77
N HIS A 345 -1.28 22.72 -14.53
CA HIS A 345 -0.63 23.82 -15.24
C HIS A 345 0.88 23.89 -14.91
N GLN A 346 1.25 23.83 -13.62
CA GLN A 346 2.64 23.84 -13.17
C GLN A 346 3.42 22.63 -13.71
N GLN A 347 2.83 21.44 -13.69
CA GLN A 347 3.42 20.23 -14.26
C GLN A 347 3.70 20.39 -15.76
N THR A 348 2.73 20.97 -16.49
CA THR A 348 2.87 21.20 -17.93
C THR A 348 3.96 22.23 -18.23
N GLU A 349 4.00 23.35 -17.49
CA GLU A 349 5.01 24.41 -17.68
C GLU A 349 6.43 23.95 -17.35
N LEU A 350 6.59 23.15 -16.30
CA LEU A 350 7.90 22.65 -15.84
C LEU A 350 8.32 21.37 -16.54
N GLY A 351 7.45 20.72 -17.32
CA GLY A 351 7.71 19.42 -17.93
C GLY A 351 7.89 18.30 -16.90
N ILE A 352 7.23 18.41 -15.75
CA ILE A 352 7.33 17.45 -14.64
C ILE A 352 6.12 16.50 -14.65
N LEU A 353 6.38 15.20 -14.42
CA LEU A 353 5.36 14.17 -14.26
C LEU A 353 5.29 13.66 -12.83
N THR A 354 4.09 13.40 -12.35
CA THR A 354 3.89 12.58 -11.15
C THR A 354 4.03 11.09 -11.47
N LEU A 355 4.16 10.27 -10.45
CA LEU A 355 4.17 8.81 -10.62
C LEU A 355 2.87 8.29 -11.25
N ASP A 356 1.72 8.87 -10.87
CA ASP A 356 0.42 8.49 -11.42
C ASP A 356 0.26 8.93 -12.88
N ASP A 357 0.82 10.09 -13.26
CA ASP A 357 0.87 10.54 -14.66
C ASP A 357 1.64 9.56 -15.56
N LEU A 358 2.73 8.96 -15.05
CA LEU A 358 3.47 7.94 -15.80
C LEU A 358 2.57 6.76 -16.18
N LEU A 359 1.80 6.24 -15.20
CA LEU A 359 0.89 5.12 -15.41
C LEU A 359 -0.23 5.49 -16.38
N SER A 360 -0.91 6.61 -16.13
CA SER A 360 -2.05 7.08 -16.93
C SER A 360 -1.64 7.35 -18.38
N ARG A 361 -0.48 7.96 -18.62
CA ARG A 361 0.02 8.22 -19.98
C ARG A 361 0.36 6.94 -20.72
N VAL A 362 1.05 6.00 -20.08
CA VAL A 362 1.34 4.70 -20.70
C VAL A 362 0.04 3.96 -21.00
N ALA A 363 -0.89 3.88 -20.03
CA ALA A 363 -2.18 3.21 -20.21
C ALA A 363 -3.01 3.82 -21.36
N THR A 364 -3.01 5.15 -21.50
CA THR A 364 -3.73 5.85 -22.59
C THR A 364 -3.10 5.54 -23.94
N ASN A 365 -1.77 5.59 -24.06
CA ASN A 365 -1.07 5.35 -25.31
C ASN A 365 -1.10 3.89 -25.76
N LEU A 366 -1.30 2.95 -24.84
CA LEU A 366 -1.51 1.53 -25.16
C LEU A 366 -2.87 1.22 -25.79
N ASN A 367 -3.80 2.18 -25.86
CA ASN A 367 -5.03 2.02 -26.66
C ASN A 367 -4.71 1.89 -28.17
N GLU A 368 -3.55 2.39 -28.61
CA GLU A 368 -3.01 2.14 -29.93
C GLU A 368 -2.24 0.81 -29.95
N THR A 369 -2.74 -0.18 -30.65
CA THR A 369 -2.18 -1.55 -30.71
C THR A 369 -0.71 -1.61 -31.17
N ARG A 370 -0.21 -0.56 -31.83
CA ARG A 370 1.17 -0.51 -32.34
C ARG A 370 2.20 -0.46 -31.21
N LEU A 371 1.99 0.37 -30.18
CA LEU A 371 2.91 0.48 -29.04
C LEU A 371 2.92 -0.82 -28.24
N ALA A 372 1.74 -1.38 -27.93
CA ALA A 372 1.63 -2.64 -27.20
C ALA A 372 2.43 -3.77 -27.86
N ARG A 373 2.32 -3.90 -29.20
CA ARG A 373 3.06 -4.89 -29.96
C ARG A 373 4.57 -4.70 -29.88
N ARG A 374 5.05 -3.47 -30.03
CA ARG A 374 6.49 -3.16 -29.93
C ARG A 374 7.06 -3.46 -28.54
N LEU A 375 6.28 -3.20 -27.48
CA LEU A 375 6.68 -3.54 -26.11
C LEU A 375 6.73 -5.06 -25.91
N ALA A 376 5.73 -5.78 -26.40
CA ALA A 376 5.71 -7.24 -26.34
C ALA A 376 6.82 -7.90 -27.20
N ASP A 377 7.20 -7.31 -28.32
CA ASP A 377 8.33 -7.79 -29.13
C ASP A 377 9.68 -7.52 -28.45
N ARG A 378 9.82 -6.40 -27.74
CA ARG A 378 11.03 -6.06 -26.99
C ARG A 378 11.17 -6.88 -25.70
N TRP A 379 10.09 -7.10 -25.01
CA TRP A 379 10.01 -7.87 -23.75
C TRP A 379 8.97 -8.97 -23.90
N PRO A 380 9.27 -10.06 -24.61
CA PRO A 380 8.30 -11.13 -24.84
C PRO A 380 7.88 -11.85 -23.55
N ILE A 381 8.72 -11.82 -22.53
CA ILE A 381 8.43 -12.43 -21.21
C ILE A 381 8.35 -11.34 -20.15
N ALA A 382 7.27 -11.34 -19.38
CA ALA A 382 7.12 -10.48 -18.20
C ALA A 382 6.84 -11.29 -16.94
N MET A 383 7.44 -10.89 -15.83
CA MET A 383 7.21 -11.42 -14.49
C MET A 383 6.89 -10.26 -13.55
N ILE A 384 5.75 -10.31 -12.87
CA ILE A 384 5.34 -9.30 -11.88
C ILE A 384 5.40 -9.95 -10.51
N ASP A 385 6.32 -9.49 -9.67
CA ASP A 385 6.43 -9.90 -8.27
C ASP A 385 5.53 -9.04 -7.38
N GLU A 386 5.01 -9.59 -6.29
CA GLU A 386 4.05 -8.98 -5.37
C GLU A 386 2.81 -8.43 -6.09
N PHE A 387 2.25 -9.23 -7.02
CA PHE A 387 1.13 -8.82 -7.86
C PHE A 387 -0.11 -8.36 -7.08
N GLN A 388 -0.31 -8.80 -5.84
CA GLN A 388 -1.41 -8.36 -4.96
C GLN A 388 -1.33 -6.87 -4.59
N ASP A 389 -0.18 -6.22 -4.78
CA ASP A 389 0.02 -4.80 -4.49
C ASP A 389 -0.17 -3.91 -5.72
N THR A 390 -0.60 -4.49 -6.86
CA THR A 390 -0.91 -3.75 -8.09
C THR A 390 -2.33 -3.17 -8.06
N ASP A 391 -2.53 -2.04 -8.74
CA ASP A 391 -3.84 -1.46 -9.02
C ASP A 391 -4.38 -1.86 -10.40
N ASP A 392 -5.64 -1.51 -10.67
CA ASP A 392 -6.28 -1.83 -11.96
C ASP A 392 -5.56 -1.17 -13.14
N THR A 393 -5.11 0.07 -13.03
CA THR A 393 -4.39 0.78 -14.10
C THR A 393 -3.10 0.07 -14.46
N GLN A 394 -2.34 -0.35 -13.46
CA GLN A 394 -1.10 -1.11 -13.63
C GLN A 394 -1.38 -2.45 -14.31
N TYR A 395 -2.40 -3.18 -13.85
CA TYR A 395 -2.79 -4.44 -14.49
C TYR A 395 -3.24 -4.24 -15.94
N GLN A 396 -4.06 -3.23 -16.24
CA GLN A 396 -4.53 -2.94 -17.61
C GLN A 396 -3.36 -2.67 -18.58
N ILE A 397 -2.27 -2.04 -18.12
CA ILE A 397 -1.05 -1.86 -18.93
C ILE A 397 -0.52 -3.23 -19.39
N PHE A 398 -0.29 -4.16 -18.47
CA PHE A 398 0.28 -5.47 -18.81
C PHE A 398 -0.72 -6.36 -19.56
N LYS A 399 -2.00 -6.27 -19.20
CA LYS A 399 -3.07 -6.96 -19.94
C LYS A 399 -3.09 -6.56 -21.39
N ARG A 400 -3.00 -5.27 -21.72
CA ARG A 400 -2.96 -4.78 -23.10
C ARG A 400 -1.71 -5.21 -23.86
N ILE A 401 -0.55 -5.28 -23.19
CA ILE A 401 0.71 -5.71 -23.82
C ILE A 401 0.69 -7.22 -24.10
N TYR A 402 0.22 -8.05 -23.15
CA TYR A 402 0.40 -9.50 -23.23
C TYR A 402 -0.89 -10.29 -23.50
N VAL A 403 -2.08 -9.75 -23.20
CA VAL A 403 -3.35 -10.49 -23.29
C VAL A 403 -4.26 -9.98 -24.41
N ASP A 404 -4.50 -8.66 -24.50
CA ASP A 404 -5.53 -8.07 -25.37
C ASP A 404 -5.07 -7.77 -26.81
N GLU A 405 -3.83 -8.04 -27.18
CA GLU A 405 -3.20 -7.58 -28.42
C GLU A 405 -3.83 -8.12 -29.72
N HIS A 406 -4.84 -8.98 -29.62
CA HIS A 406 -5.34 -9.67 -30.81
C HIS A 406 -6.86 -9.56 -30.97
N LYS A 407 -7.29 -9.39 -32.22
CA LYS A 407 -8.70 -9.39 -32.67
C LYS A 407 -9.46 -10.60 -32.16
N PRO A 408 -10.79 -10.48 -31.89
CA PRO A 408 -11.61 -11.63 -31.53
C PRO A 408 -11.48 -12.74 -32.59
N GLY A 409 -10.91 -13.87 -32.20
CA GLY A 409 -10.71 -15.04 -33.03
C GLY A 409 -9.28 -15.59 -33.15
N THR A 410 -8.25 -14.87 -32.67
CA THR A 410 -6.88 -15.38 -32.62
C THR A 410 -6.44 -15.52 -31.18
N ALA A 411 -6.41 -16.74 -30.67
CA ALA A 411 -5.86 -17.02 -29.34
C ALA A 411 -4.36 -16.68 -29.33
N VAL A 412 -3.96 -15.74 -28.47
CA VAL A 412 -2.56 -15.30 -28.31
C VAL A 412 -1.64 -16.47 -27.90
N PHE A 413 -2.24 -17.52 -27.37
CA PHE A 413 -1.57 -18.68 -26.82
C PHE A 413 -1.94 -20.01 -27.53
N SER A 414 -2.37 -19.97 -28.79
CA SER A 414 -2.71 -21.21 -29.48
C SER A 414 -1.47 -21.87 -30.07
N ASN A 415 -1.11 -23.04 -29.55
CA ASN A 415 -0.28 -24.05 -30.21
C ASN A 415 -1.02 -24.67 -31.42
N THR A 416 -1.64 -23.89 -32.29
CA THR A 416 -2.21 -24.40 -33.53
C THR A 416 -1.14 -24.33 -34.60
N ILE A 417 -0.50 -25.45 -34.81
CA ILE A 417 0.25 -25.75 -36.04
C ILE A 417 -0.76 -25.68 -37.19
N SER A 418 -0.82 -24.56 -37.89
CA SER A 418 -1.49 -24.52 -39.19
C SER A 418 -0.51 -25.09 -40.23
N GLU A 419 -0.78 -26.30 -40.68
CA GLU A 419 -0.12 -26.88 -41.85
C GLU A 419 -0.37 -25.99 -43.09
N GLY A 420 0.64 -25.23 -43.49
CA GLY A 420 0.59 -24.44 -44.72
C GLY A 420 1.63 -23.31 -44.76
N ASN A 421 2.77 -23.61 -45.36
CA ASN A 421 3.81 -22.72 -45.92
C ASN A 421 3.76 -21.22 -45.58
N SER A 422 4.47 -20.83 -44.55
CA SER A 422 5.31 -19.63 -44.43
C SER A 422 5.96 -19.70 -43.06
N GLU A 423 7.20 -19.24 -42.89
CA GLU A 423 7.95 -19.17 -41.64
C GLU A 423 7.09 -18.50 -40.55
N SER A 424 6.32 -19.30 -39.82
CA SER A 424 5.59 -18.87 -38.65
C SER A 424 6.61 -18.80 -37.52
N THR A 425 7.19 -17.63 -37.28
CA THR A 425 7.87 -17.33 -36.02
C THR A 425 6.85 -17.53 -34.90
N VAL A 426 7.01 -18.63 -34.16
CA VAL A 426 6.21 -18.89 -32.96
C VAL A 426 6.46 -17.72 -32.00
N ASN A 427 5.42 -16.97 -31.74
CA ASN A 427 5.50 -15.77 -30.90
C ASN A 427 5.42 -16.23 -29.43
N GLU A 428 6.56 -16.69 -28.87
CA GLU A 428 6.67 -17.12 -27.49
C GLU A 428 6.57 -15.93 -26.55
N ARG A 429 5.38 -15.68 -26.02
CA ARG A 429 5.12 -14.62 -25.04
C ARG A 429 4.56 -15.20 -23.75
N ALA A 430 4.92 -14.58 -22.60
CA ALA A 430 4.36 -14.96 -21.32
C ALA A 430 4.21 -13.77 -20.35
N LEU A 431 3.18 -13.86 -19.52
CA LEU A 431 2.99 -13.00 -18.36
C LEU A 431 2.84 -13.88 -17.12
N PHE A 432 3.83 -13.82 -16.23
CA PHE A 432 3.80 -14.45 -14.92
C PHE A 432 3.41 -13.41 -13.88
N MET A 433 2.35 -13.67 -13.15
CA MET A 433 1.92 -12.85 -12.00
C MET A 433 2.12 -13.67 -10.73
N ILE A 434 2.92 -13.16 -9.81
CA ILE A 434 3.35 -13.88 -8.61
C ILE A 434 2.94 -13.05 -7.40
N GLY A 435 2.14 -13.65 -6.49
CA GLY A 435 1.66 -12.90 -5.34
C GLY A 435 0.89 -13.76 -4.33
N ASP A 436 0.45 -13.09 -3.28
CA ASP A 436 -0.43 -13.65 -2.25
C ASP A 436 -1.47 -12.61 -1.83
N PRO A 437 -2.76 -12.79 -2.17
CA PRO A 437 -3.80 -11.81 -1.83
C PRO A 437 -3.93 -11.56 -0.32
N LYS A 438 -3.52 -12.51 0.52
CA LYS A 438 -3.51 -12.37 1.98
C LYS A 438 -2.41 -11.42 2.49
N GLN A 439 -1.42 -11.09 1.64
CA GLN A 439 -0.34 -10.16 1.94
C GLN A 439 -0.58 -8.76 1.34
N ALA A 440 -1.77 -8.48 0.81
CA ALA A 440 -2.13 -7.15 0.29
C ALA A 440 -2.24 -6.13 1.44
N ILE A 441 -1.20 -5.33 1.65
CA ILE A 441 -1.12 -4.33 2.74
C ILE A 441 -0.92 -2.90 2.22
N TYR A 442 -0.91 -2.67 0.92
CA TYR A 442 -0.68 -1.36 0.29
C TYR A 442 -1.93 -0.69 -0.26
N GLN A 443 -3.14 -1.04 0.24
CA GLN A 443 -4.40 -0.39 -0.16
C GLN A 443 -4.35 1.14 0.00
N PHE A 444 -3.66 1.64 1.04
CA PHE A 444 -3.46 3.08 1.26
C PHE A 444 -2.57 3.77 0.21
N ARG A 445 -1.95 3.00 -0.69
CA ARG A 445 -1.17 3.45 -1.85
C ARG A 445 -1.86 3.17 -3.18
N GLY A 446 -3.14 2.85 -3.16
CA GLY A 446 -3.92 2.57 -4.37
C GLY A 446 -3.96 1.10 -4.79
N ALA A 447 -3.22 0.19 -4.11
CA ALA A 447 -3.31 -1.25 -4.40
C ALA A 447 -4.74 -1.76 -4.22
N ASP A 448 -5.20 -2.60 -5.14
CA ASP A 448 -6.55 -3.14 -5.15
C ASP A 448 -6.55 -4.67 -5.20
N VAL A 449 -6.86 -5.28 -4.07
CA VAL A 449 -6.94 -6.74 -3.95
C VAL A 449 -8.04 -7.34 -4.84
N TYR A 450 -9.09 -6.57 -5.17
CA TYR A 450 -10.14 -7.05 -6.07
C TYR A 450 -9.65 -7.21 -7.51
N THR A 451 -8.70 -6.39 -7.94
CA THR A 451 -7.98 -6.60 -9.20
C THR A 451 -7.32 -7.97 -9.23
N TYR A 452 -6.60 -8.35 -8.16
CA TYR A 452 -6.01 -9.69 -8.03
C TYR A 452 -7.06 -10.81 -8.11
N ILE A 453 -8.16 -10.69 -7.36
CA ILE A 453 -9.25 -11.68 -7.33
C ILE A 453 -9.88 -11.85 -8.71
N ASN A 454 -10.14 -10.76 -9.43
CA ASN A 454 -10.71 -10.79 -10.77
C ASN A 454 -9.77 -11.48 -11.78
N VAL A 455 -8.47 -11.17 -11.71
CA VAL A 455 -7.45 -11.81 -12.55
C VAL A 455 -7.33 -13.30 -12.25
N ARG A 456 -7.37 -13.68 -10.97
CA ARG A 456 -7.39 -15.08 -10.55
C ARG A 456 -8.54 -15.86 -11.15
N LYS A 457 -9.76 -15.31 -11.12
CA LYS A 457 -10.95 -15.94 -11.74
C LYS A 457 -10.75 -16.14 -13.24
N GLN A 458 -10.31 -15.12 -13.96
CA GLN A 458 -10.04 -15.18 -15.40
C GLN A 458 -8.94 -16.21 -15.73
N THR A 459 -7.86 -16.24 -14.96
CA THR A 459 -6.74 -17.16 -15.19
C THR A 459 -7.14 -18.61 -14.87
N THR A 460 -7.98 -18.84 -13.86
CA THR A 460 -8.48 -20.18 -13.51
C THR A 460 -9.27 -20.79 -14.69
N GLU A 461 -10.03 -19.98 -15.41
CA GLU A 461 -10.79 -20.44 -16.58
C GLU A 461 -9.91 -20.76 -17.79
N GLN A 462 -8.75 -20.10 -17.93
CA GLN A 462 -7.91 -20.20 -19.13
C GLN A 462 -6.74 -21.18 -18.98
N SER A 463 -5.94 -21.07 -17.92
CA SER A 463 -4.66 -21.81 -17.79
C SER A 463 -4.46 -22.45 -16.43
N GLY A 464 -5.24 -22.06 -15.44
CA GLY A 464 -5.17 -22.52 -14.07
C GLY A 464 -4.26 -21.66 -13.19
N VAL A 465 -4.49 -21.78 -11.89
CA VAL A 465 -3.71 -21.12 -10.84
C VAL A 465 -2.75 -22.15 -10.25
N HIS A 466 -1.50 -21.76 -10.12
CA HIS A 466 -0.45 -22.57 -9.52
C HIS A 466 -0.16 -22.12 -8.11
N SER A 467 -0.04 -23.05 -7.15
CA SER A 467 0.19 -22.71 -5.73
C SER A 467 1.48 -23.34 -5.22
N LEU A 468 2.25 -22.54 -4.47
CA LEU A 468 3.39 -23.01 -3.70
C LEU A 468 2.91 -23.39 -2.29
N THR A 469 3.07 -24.66 -1.92
CA THR A 469 2.49 -25.22 -0.69
C THR A 469 3.51 -25.52 0.40
N VAL A 470 4.81 -25.36 0.15
CA VAL A 470 5.87 -25.71 1.10
C VAL A 470 6.61 -24.48 1.59
N ASN A 471 6.64 -24.26 2.91
CA ASN A 471 7.33 -23.13 3.55
C ASN A 471 8.78 -23.52 3.89
N TYR A 472 9.74 -22.81 3.31
CA TYR A 472 11.18 -22.99 3.51
C TYR A 472 11.83 -21.90 4.40
N ARG A 473 11.02 -21.04 5.03
CA ARG A 473 11.51 -19.91 5.83
C ARG A 473 11.42 -20.17 7.33
N SER A 474 10.34 -20.82 7.75
CA SER A 474 9.99 -20.95 9.16
C SER A 474 10.18 -22.38 9.66
N THR A 475 10.47 -22.52 10.95
CA THR A 475 10.56 -23.84 11.61
C THR A 475 9.21 -24.57 11.57
N PRO A 476 9.21 -25.91 11.53
CA PRO A 476 7.98 -26.69 11.51
C PRO A 476 6.97 -26.31 12.60
N PRO A 477 7.34 -26.15 13.89
CA PRO A 477 6.40 -25.76 14.92
C PRO A 477 5.76 -24.38 14.67
N LEU A 478 6.50 -23.42 14.07
CA LEU A 478 5.95 -22.12 13.74
C LEU A 478 4.97 -22.19 12.56
N VAL A 479 5.28 -23.00 11.55
CA VAL A 479 4.37 -23.24 10.42
C VAL A 479 3.05 -23.83 10.92
N ASP A 480 3.11 -24.85 11.79
CA ASP A 480 1.92 -25.48 12.35
C ASP A 480 1.09 -24.51 13.21
N ALA A 481 1.75 -23.69 14.02
CA ALA A 481 1.07 -22.68 14.83
C ALA A 481 0.37 -21.62 13.96
N ILE A 482 1.01 -21.15 12.90
CA ILE A 482 0.43 -20.19 11.95
C ILE A 482 -0.74 -20.82 11.19
N ASN A 483 -0.57 -22.06 10.71
CA ASN A 483 -1.67 -22.81 10.09
C ASN A 483 -2.86 -22.93 11.04
N HIS A 484 -2.63 -23.24 12.32
CA HIS A 484 -3.70 -23.35 13.31
C HIS A 484 -4.40 -22.00 13.57
N LEU A 485 -3.65 -20.91 13.67
CA LEU A 485 -4.21 -19.57 13.92
C LEU A 485 -5.08 -19.06 12.76
N PHE A 486 -4.64 -19.28 11.52
CA PHE A 486 -5.28 -18.69 10.34
C PHE A 486 -6.27 -19.63 9.64
N ASN A 487 -6.22 -20.93 9.89
CA ASN A 487 -7.17 -21.91 9.35
C ASN A 487 -8.45 -21.99 10.22
N GLN A 488 -8.97 -20.83 10.63
CA GLN A 488 -10.19 -20.70 11.40
C GLN A 488 -11.27 -20.02 10.53
N PRO A 489 -12.54 -20.36 10.74
CA PRO A 489 -13.66 -19.67 10.04
C PRO A 489 -13.61 -18.16 10.26
N ASN A 490 -13.84 -17.38 9.22
CA ASN A 490 -13.93 -15.91 9.25
C ASN A 490 -12.64 -15.13 9.61
N VAL A 491 -11.48 -15.73 9.51
CA VAL A 491 -10.21 -15.01 9.70
C VAL A 491 -9.87 -14.17 8.47
N PHE A 492 -10.02 -14.74 7.30
CA PHE A 492 -10.04 -14.03 6.01
C PHE A 492 -11.48 -14.05 5.50
N ASP A 493 -11.86 -13.07 4.70
CA ASP A 493 -13.24 -12.84 4.27
C ASP A 493 -13.92 -14.14 3.82
N ASN A 494 -15.22 -14.26 4.05
CA ASN A 494 -16.00 -15.48 3.81
C ASN A 494 -16.10 -15.89 2.32
N ASP A 495 -15.56 -15.09 1.42
CA ASP A 495 -15.44 -15.44 0.01
C ASP A 495 -14.32 -16.48 -0.19
N ASP A 496 -14.64 -17.57 -0.89
CA ASP A 496 -13.68 -18.62 -1.28
C ASP A 496 -12.43 -18.07 -2.01
N ASP A 497 -12.50 -16.83 -2.47
CA ASP A 497 -11.45 -16.14 -3.20
C ASP A 497 -10.24 -15.70 -2.35
N MET A 498 -10.40 -15.57 -1.01
CA MET A 498 -9.34 -15.20 -0.08
C MET A 498 -9.12 -16.23 1.03
N ALA A 499 -9.62 -17.46 0.86
CA ALA A 499 -9.49 -18.50 1.86
C ALA A 499 -8.01 -18.79 2.19
N PHE A 500 -7.75 -19.01 3.48
CA PHE A 500 -6.42 -19.46 3.92
C PHE A 500 -6.14 -20.87 3.42
N VAL A 501 -5.00 -21.05 2.78
CA VAL A 501 -4.49 -22.37 2.37
C VAL A 501 -3.32 -22.71 3.27
N PRO A 502 -3.42 -23.78 4.10
CA PRO A 502 -2.30 -24.24 4.91
C PRO A 502 -1.09 -24.61 4.04
N VAL A 503 0.10 -24.44 4.61
CA VAL A 503 1.36 -24.79 3.96
C VAL A 503 2.09 -25.86 4.76
N ASP A 504 2.84 -26.71 4.08
CA ASP A 504 3.67 -27.74 4.71
C ASP A 504 5.05 -27.17 5.11
N PRO A 505 5.66 -27.60 6.22
CA PRO A 505 7.00 -27.21 6.58
C PRO A 505 8.03 -27.88 5.66
N GLY A 506 8.91 -27.10 5.03
CA GLY A 506 9.97 -27.57 4.13
C GLY A 506 11.36 -27.55 4.74
N LEU A 507 11.56 -26.86 5.86
CA LEU A 507 12.83 -26.90 6.59
C LEU A 507 12.92 -28.17 7.44
N LYS A 508 14.16 -28.68 7.58
CA LYS A 508 14.48 -29.62 8.66
C LYS A 508 14.35 -28.90 10.00
N GLU A 509 14.17 -29.66 11.06
CA GLU A 509 14.11 -29.14 12.42
C GLU A 509 15.31 -28.22 12.67
N GLN A 510 15.03 -26.97 12.98
CA GLN A 510 15.98 -26.00 13.49
C GLN A 510 15.77 -25.91 15.00
N GLU A 511 16.80 -26.09 15.78
CA GLU A 511 16.68 -26.04 17.23
C GLU A 511 16.71 -24.59 17.72
N VAL A 512 15.63 -24.16 18.35
CA VAL A 512 15.54 -22.84 19.00
C VAL A 512 15.27 -23.07 20.48
N LEU A 513 16.25 -22.74 21.31
CA LEU A 513 16.13 -22.79 22.77
C LEU A 513 16.05 -21.37 23.32
N ILE A 514 15.06 -21.09 24.15
CA ILE A 514 14.93 -19.83 24.87
C ILE A 514 15.17 -20.12 26.34
N ARG A 515 16.30 -19.63 26.87
CA ARG A 515 16.75 -19.87 28.25
C ARG A 515 16.91 -21.38 28.58
N GLY A 516 17.39 -22.14 27.59
CA GLY A 516 17.62 -23.59 27.73
C GLY A 516 16.36 -24.45 27.56
N GLU A 517 15.23 -23.88 27.23
CA GLU A 517 13.95 -24.58 27.08
C GLU A 517 13.36 -24.43 25.68
N HIS A 518 12.65 -25.47 25.23
CA HIS A 518 11.80 -25.38 24.05
C HIS A 518 10.51 -24.62 24.40
N ASN A 519 10.37 -23.41 23.89
CA ASN A 519 9.20 -22.59 24.12
C ASN A 519 8.16 -22.74 22.99
N PRO A 520 6.88 -22.44 23.24
CA PRO A 520 5.88 -22.35 22.19
C PRO A 520 6.33 -21.37 21.09
N PRO A 521 6.14 -21.69 19.80
CA PRO A 521 6.62 -20.87 18.69
C PRO A 521 5.89 -19.52 18.60
N VAL A 522 4.71 -19.41 19.20
CA VAL A 522 3.91 -18.19 19.29
C VAL A 522 3.49 -17.94 20.72
N VAL A 523 3.80 -16.77 21.24
CA VAL A 523 3.41 -16.33 22.60
C VAL A 523 2.59 -15.06 22.49
N ILE A 524 1.38 -15.09 23.04
CA ILE A 524 0.46 -13.94 23.06
C ILE A 524 0.44 -13.35 24.46
N ARG A 525 0.74 -12.05 24.59
CA ARG A 525 0.65 -11.32 25.86
C ARG A 525 -0.49 -10.33 25.80
N GLN A 526 -1.39 -10.41 26.77
CA GLN A 526 -2.51 -9.49 26.91
C GLN A 526 -2.30 -8.59 28.14
N PHE A 527 -2.40 -7.29 27.94
CA PHE A 527 -2.30 -6.28 29.00
C PHE A 527 -3.68 -5.75 29.34
N THR A 528 -4.04 -5.81 30.63
CA THR A 528 -5.30 -5.29 31.16
C THR A 528 -5.03 -4.31 32.29
N GLY A 529 -5.97 -3.38 32.52
CA GLY A 529 -5.94 -2.51 33.69
C GLY A 529 -6.24 -3.26 35.00
N HIS A 530 -6.01 -2.61 36.12
CA HIS A 530 -6.30 -3.19 37.44
C HIS A 530 -7.77 -3.56 37.65
N ASP A 531 -8.68 -2.98 36.87
CA ASP A 531 -10.12 -3.26 36.86
C ASP A 531 -10.52 -4.37 35.85
N GLY A 532 -9.55 -5.02 35.22
CA GLY A 532 -9.75 -6.04 34.17
C GLY A 532 -10.21 -5.49 32.83
N LYS A 533 -10.31 -4.16 32.66
CA LYS A 533 -10.70 -3.51 31.41
C LYS A 533 -9.49 -3.20 30.54
N GLY A 534 -9.74 -2.89 29.27
CA GLY A 534 -8.73 -2.46 28.33
C GLY A 534 -8.01 -1.19 28.80
N LEU A 535 -6.71 -1.12 28.53
CA LEU A 535 -5.88 0.04 28.81
C LEU A 535 -6.13 1.17 27.81
N GLN A 536 -5.88 2.40 28.26
CA GLN A 536 -5.80 3.53 27.34
C GLN A 536 -4.64 3.30 26.34
N PRO A 537 -4.76 3.70 25.06
CA PRO A 537 -3.79 3.38 24.01
C PRO A 537 -2.35 3.74 24.38
N ARG A 538 -2.13 4.93 24.97
CA ARG A 538 -0.78 5.38 25.39
C ARG A 538 -0.18 4.49 26.49
N ALA A 539 -0.98 4.09 27.46
CA ALA A 539 -0.52 3.21 28.54
C ALA A 539 -0.24 1.79 28.02
N ALA A 540 -1.08 1.29 27.12
CA ALA A 540 -0.89 0.00 26.48
C ALA A 540 0.43 -0.02 25.66
N THR A 541 0.70 1.02 24.88
CA THR A 541 1.95 1.15 24.12
C THR A 541 3.17 1.15 25.05
N MET A 542 3.15 1.94 26.12
CA MET A 542 4.26 1.99 27.09
C MET A 542 4.54 0.60 27.70
N LEU A 543 3.51 -0.09 28.16
CA LEU A 543 3.67 -1.42 28.75
C LEU A 543 4.17 -2.44 27.74
N ALA A 544 3.66 -2.42 26.51
CA ALA A 544 4.07 -3.34 25.45
C ALA A 544 5.54 -3.12 25.04
N THR A 545 5.98 -1.86 24.89
CA THR A 545 7.36 -1.54 24.52
C THR A 545 8.35 -1.87 25.65
N GLU A 546 8.01 -1.60 26.91
CA GLU A 546 8.85 -1.96 28.06
C GLU A 546 8.95 -3.48 28.21
N TRP A 547 7.83 -4.21 28.12
CA TRP A 547 7.83 -5.66 28.16
C TRP A 547 8.67 -6.27 27.03
N ALA A 548 8.50 -5.79 25.80
CA ALA A 548 9.27 -6.30 24.65
C ALA A 548 10.77 -6.08 24.86
N ALA A 549 11.17 -4.89 25.33
CA ALA A 549 12.58 -4.58 25.59
C ALA A 549 13.16 -5.42 26.75
N GLU A 550 12.36 -5.70 27.78
CA GLU A 550 12.76 -6.57 28.89
C GLU A 550 12.96 -8.02 28.43
N GLU A 551 12.02 -8.56 27.68
CA GLU A 551 12.09 -9.93 27.14
C GLU A 551 13.28 -10.11 26.20
N ILE A 552 13.53 -9.14 25.31
CA ILE A 552 14.69 -9.13 24.42
C ILE A 552 15.98 -9.08 25.23
N SER A 553 16.07 -8.21 26.22
CA SER A 553 17.25 -8.11 27.10
C SER A 553 17.51 -9.42 27.85
N ALA A 554 16.47 -10.00 28.42
CA ALA A 554 16.59 -11.24 29.17
C ALA A 554 17.05 -12.41 28.28
N ASN A 555 16.56 -12.48 27.04
CA ASN A 555 16.96 -13.52 26.09
C ASN A 555 18.38 -13.35 25.57
N LEU A 556 18.81 -12.11 25.28
CA LEU A 556 20.18 -11.82 24.83
C LEU A 556 21.24 -12.04 25.90
N LEU A 557 20.89 -11.84 27.17
CA LEU A 557 21.81 -12.03 28.31
C LEU A 557 21.90 -13.49 28.79
N HIS A 558 20.95 -14.34 28.39
CA HIS A 558 20.93 -15.71 28.84
C HIS A 558 21.81 -16.61 27.95
N PRO A 559 22.84 -17.28 28.49
CA PRO A 559 23.78 -18.05 27.68
C PRO A 559 23.15 -19.23 26.93
N ASP A 560 22.05 -19.78 27.48
CA ASP A 560 21.35 -20.94 26.90
C ASP A 560 20.18 -20.50 25.99
N THR A 561 20.15 -19.22 25.55
CA THR A 561 19.26 -18.79 24.45
C THR A 561 20.03 -18.95 23.15
N THR A 562 19.68 -19.97 22.37
CA THR A 562 20.46 -20.38 21.20
C THR A 562 19.57 -20.68 20.00
N ILE A 563 20.15 -20.52 18.80
CA ILE A 563 19.62 -21.01 17.54
C ILE A 563 20.64 -21.98 16.94
N ASP A 564 20.28 -23.25 16.79
CA ASP A 564 21.18 -24.35 16.34
C ASP A 564 22.48 -24.45 17.17
N GLY A 565 22.37 -24.23 18.49
CA GLY A 565 23.48 -24.27 19.43
C GLY A 565 24.32 -23.00 19.50
N GLU A 566 24.11 -22.03 18.60
CA GLU A 566 24.80 -20.74 18.61
C GLU A 566 24.03 -19.70 19.45
N PRO A 567 24.70 -18.86 20.25
CA PRO A 567 24.06 -17.84 21.07
C PRO A 567 23.26 -16.84 20.25
N LEU A 568 22.07 -16.47 20.73
CA LEU A 568 21.20 -15.47 20.08
C LEU A 568 21.89 -14.12 19.99
N GLN A 569 21.87 -13.52 18.80
CA GLN A 569 22.42 -12.20 18.53
C GLN A 569 21.32 -11.17 18.33
N ALA A 570 21.56 -9.91 18.71
CA ALA A 570 20.60 -8.81 18.56
C ALA A 570 20.11 -8.61 17.11
N GLY A 571 20.99 -8.82 16.12
CA GLY A 571 20.66 -8.73 14.70
C GLY A 571 19.69 -9.80 14.18
N GLN A 572 19.43 -10.86 14.98
CA GLN A 572 18.47 -11.92 14.64
C GLN A 572 17.06 -11.63 15.18
N ILE A 573 16.87 -10.49 15.86
CA ILE A 573 15.59 -10.10 16.46
C ILE A 573 15.00 -8.92 15.69
N ALA A 574 13.75 -9.04 15.28
CA ALA A 574 12.99 -7.95 14.68
C ALA A 574 11.77 -7.59 15.54
N VAL A 575 11.54 -6.29 15.74
CA VAL A 575 10.35 -5.78 16.42
C VAL A 575 9.48 -5.07 15.41
N LEU A 576 8.33 -5.66 15.12
CA LEU A 576 7.32 -5.04 14.24
C LEU A 576 6.40 -4.14 15.06
N VAL A 577 6.23 -2.92 14.63
CA VAL A 577 5.45 -1.90 15.32
C VAL A 577 4.41 -1.30 14.38
N ARG A 578 3.40 -0.64 14.96
CA ARG A 578 2.27 -0.12 14.21
C ARG A 578 2.56 1.20 13.49
N ASP A 579 3.40 2.04 14.08
CA ASP A 579 3.75 3.36 13.57
C ASP A 579 5.12 3.84 14.07
N ASN A 580 5.57 4.98 13.56
CA ASN A 580 6.86 5.59 13.88
C ASN A 580 6.99 5.97 15.36
N ASN A 581 5.89 6.34 16.04
CA ASN A 581 5.91 6.67 17.48
C ASN A 581 6.19 5.44 18.32
N HIS A 582 5.57 4.30 17.95
CA HIS A 582 5.84 3.01 18.58
C HIS A 582 7.29 2.55 18.32
N ALA A 583 7.83 2.79 17.10
CA ALA A 583 9.23 2.48 16.79
C ALA A 583 10.20 3.27 17.69
N ARG A 584 10.01 4.59 17.80
CA ARG A 584 10.84 5.46 18.67
C ARG A 584 10.74 5.06 20.15
N ALA A 585 9.52 4.76 20.63
CA ALA A 585 9.32 4.29 22.00
C ALA A 585 10.06 2.97 22.28
N THR A 586 9.99 2.02 21.35
CA THR A 586 10.69 0.74 21.43
C THR A 586 12.21 0.95 21.42
N GLN A 587 12.73 1.76 20.52
CA GLN A 587 14.15 2.10 20.42
C GLN A 587 14.66 2.73 21.73
N GLN A 588 13.90 3.66 22.32
CA GLN A 588 14.25 4.27 23.61
C GLN A 588 14.25 3.26 24.75
N SER A 589 13.31 2.32 24.79
CA SER A 589 13.26 1.26 25.81
C SER A 589 14.44 0.29 25.70
N LEU A 590 14.85 -0.07 24.48
CA LEU A 590 16.03 -0.90 24.19
C LEU A 590 17.33 -0.15 24.55
N ALA A 591 17.45 1.13 24.17
CA ALA A 591 18.62 1.95 24.48
C ALA A 591 18.87 2.10 25.99
N ARG A 592 17.80 2.22 26.81
CA ARG A 592 17.92 2.23 28.29
C ARG A 592 18.53 0.94 28.84
N ARG A 593 18.42 -0.15 28.11
CA ARG A 593 19.00 -1.48 28.41
C ARG A 593 20.32 -1.73 27.70
N GLN A 594 20.91 -0.70 27.09
CA GLN A 594 22.16 -0.76 26.31
C GLN A 594 22.10 -1.69 25.09
N ILE A 595 20.90 -1.96 24.58
CA ILE A 595 20.70 -2.73 23.37
C ILE A 595 20.62 -1.78 22.18
N GLN A 596 21.58 -1.91 21.27
CA GLN A 596 21.56 -1.14 20.03
C GLN A 596 20.48 -1.69 19.09
N SER A 597 19.70 -0.80 18.49
CA SER A 597 18.66 -1.13 17.54
C SER A 597 18.68 -0.16 16.36
N VAL A 598 18.36 -0.67 15.18
CA VAL A 598 18.23 0.14 13.97
C VAL A 598 16.75 0.29 13.66
N TYR A 599 16.33 1.51 13.50
CA TYR A 599 15.01 1.85 13.01
C TYR A 599 15.13 2.20 11.53
N LEU A 600 14.57 1.33 10.67
CA LEU A 600 14.54 1.54 9.24
C LEU A 600 13.41 2.53 8.89
N THR A 601 13.76 3.78 8.66
CA THR A 601 12.83 4.83 8.22
C THR A 601 13.27 5.38 6.87
N LEU A 602 12.30 5.75 6.05
CA LEU A 602 12.52 6.55 4.84
C LEU A 602 12.45 8.06 5.13
N GLU A 603 12.34 8.45 6.42
CA GLU A 603 12.34 9.87 6.78
C GLU A 603 13.65 10.54 6.34
N SER A 604 13.51 11.69 5.71
CA SER A 604 14.64 12.51 5.32
C SER A 604 15.46 12.93 6.54
N VAL A 605 16.79 12.91 6.42
CA VAL A 605 17.70 13.42 7.47
C VAL A 605 17.37 14.87 7.81
N PHE A 606 16.84 15.65 6.87
CA PHE A 606 16.43 17.03 7.04
C PHE A 606 15.16 17.22 7.89
N LEU A 607 14.42 16.16 8.18
CA LEU A 607 13.25 16.19 9.08
C LEU A 607 13.59 15.83 10.54
N THR A 608 14.85 15.62 10.85
CA THR A 608 15.32 15.35 12.22
C THR A 608 15.31 16.62 13.06
N GLU A 609 15.15 16.49 14.40
CA GLU A 609 15.26 17.61 15.32
C GLU A 609 16.61 18.33 15.17
N THR A 610 17.68 17.58 15.00
CA THR A 610 19.03 18.14 14.78
C THR A 610 19.13 18.98 13.52
N ALA A 611 18.47 18.56 12.42
CA ALA A 611 18.44 19.34 11.18
C ALA A 611 17.61 20.62 11.36
N THR A 612 16.49 20.55 12.08
CA THR A 612 15.65 21.71 12.41
C THR A 612 16.40 22.71 13.29
N ASP A 613 17.10 22.22 14.31
CA ASP A 613 17.95 23.06 15.18
C ASP A 613 19.06 23.74 14.39
N LEU A 614 19.73 22.97 13.51
CA LEU A 614 20.78 23.52 12.64
C LEU A 614 20.22 24.58 11.69
N MET A 615 19.05 24.32 11.08
CA MET A 615 18.37 25.27 10.21
C MET A 615 18.07 26.58 10.93
N THR A 616 17.51 26.49 12.14
CA THR A 616 17.21 27.66 12.98
C THR A 616 18.47 28.47 13.29
N VAL A 617 19.60 27.81 13.59
CA VAL A 617 20.89 28.49 13.80
C VAL A 617 21.39 29.16 12.53
N LEU A 618 21.30 28.47 11.38
CA LEU A 618 21.73 29.03 10.09
C LEU A 618 20.88 30.23 9.67
N GLU A 619 19.57 30.18 9.88
CA GLU A 619 18.65 31.29 9.65
C GLU A 619 19.01 32.49 10.52
N ALA A 620 19.24 32.26 11.84
CA ALA A 620 19.65 33.34 12.77
C ALA A 620 21.04 33.94 12.46
N VAL A 621 21.89 33.24 11.73
CA VAL A 621 23.20 33.77 11.29
C VAL A 621 23.07 34.52 9.96
N ALA A 622 22.09 34.15 9.14
CA ALA A 622 21.85 34.77 7.83
C ALA A 622 21.11 36.13 7.95
N ASP A 623 20.29 36.31 9.00
CA ASP A 623 19.61 37.55 9.36
C ASP A 623 20.58 38.51 10.15
#